data_7e78282e08cf15006222856f9a993f41
#
_entry.id   7e78282e08cf15006222856f9a993f41
#
_cell.length_a   1.000
_cell.length_b   1.000
_cell.length_c   1.000
_cell.angle_alpha   90.00
_cell.angle_beta   90.00
_cell.angle_gamma   90.00
#
_symmetry.space_group_name_H-M   'P 1'
#
loop_
_entity.id
_entity.type
_entity.pdbx_description
1 polymer ?
#
loop_
_entity_poly.entity_id
_entity_poly.type
_entity_poly.pdbx_seq_one_letter_code
_entity_poly.pdbx_strand_id
1 'polypeptide(L)'
;FLGVLNIINGSAGMFVNIPSLIIVFGGTLMVTMMRSSMSDFVGAVGVAGRSFGNPLEKPEALIEKFVEYAELVRKDGMIALESKVSEEKNEYLKRGLEMLVDGKDKGYVSTQLTKDTEIMVIRHERGADIWSAIGDFGPAMGMIGTLVGLVQMLANMSDPKSIGPAMAVALLTTLYGAFLANVIAFPIQQKLKQRMVDETLNNELILTALNFMQDGGNPRVL
;
A
#
# COMPACT_ATOMS: atom_id res chain seq x y z
N PHE A 1 21.64 7.11 8.35
CA PHE A 1 21.49 5.67 8.66
C PHE A 1 22.84 5.05 9.05
N LEU A 2 23.91 5.22 8.25
CA LEU A 2 25.27 4.71 8.56
C LEU A 2 25.86 5.27 9.87
N GLY A 3 25.56 6.52 10.23
CA GLY A 3 26.01 7.13 11.50
C GLY A 3 25.35 6.50 12.73
N VAL A 4 24.06 6.14 12.64
CA VAL A 4 23.33 5.45 13.72
C VAL A 4 23.85 4.03 13.89
N LEU A 5 24.13 3.32 12.81
CA LEU A 5 24.75 1.99 12.82
C LEU A 5 26.17 2.02 13.46
N ASN A 6 26.94 3.08 13.24
CA ASN A 6 28.28 3.22 13.81
C ASN A 6 28.26 3.49 15.32
N ILE A 7 27.25 4.19 15.83
CA ILE A 7 27.02 4.41 17.26
C ILE A 7 26.60 3.09 17.95
N ILE A 8 25.86 2.22 17.24
CA ILE A 8 25.37 0.93 17.74
C ILE A 8 26.45 -0.16 17.72
N ASN A 9 27.53 -0.01 16.95
CA ASN A 9 28.54 -1.06 16.68
C ASN A 9 29.33 -1.59 17.91
N GLY A 10 29.14 -0.99 19.09
CA GLY A 10 29.74 -1.52 20.35
C GLY A 10 28.73 -2.15 21.30
N SER A 11 27.43 -1.95 21.15
CA SER A 11 26.45 -2.28 22.19
C SER A 11 25.03 -2.55 21.65
N ALA A 12 24.91 -3.17 20.49
CA ALA A 12 23.60 -3.46 19.87
C ALA A 12 22.62 -4.19 20.82
N GLY A 13 23.12 -5.02 21.71
CA GLY A 13 22.35 -5.72 22.74
C GLY A 13 21.62 -4.79 23.73
N MET A 14 22.13 -3.58 23.96
CA MET A 14 21.46 -2.61 24.84
C MET A 14 20.16 -2.07 24.28
N PHE A 15 19.99 -2.14 22.95
CA PHE A 15 18.79 -1.68 22.24
C PHE A 15 17.77 -2.81 22.02
N VAL A 16 18.00 -4.00 22.58
CA VAL A 16 17.05 -5.11 22.48
C VAL A 16 16.47 -5.41 23.85
N ASN A 17 15.20 -5.12 24.02
CA ASN A 17 14.46 -5.38 25.26
C ASN A 17 13.14 -6.09 24.91
N ILE A 18 13.03 -7.37 25.28
CA ILE A 18 11.87 -8.20 24.94
C ILE A 18 10.55 -7.66 25.50
N PRO A 19 10.45 -7.27 26.80
CA PRO A 19 9.23 -6.63 27.31
C PRO A 19 8.79 -5.40 26.51
N SER A 20 9.73 -4.53 26.15
CA SER A 20 9.45 -3.32 25.35
C SER A 20 8.95 -3.66 23.96
N LEU A 21 9.51 -4.68 23.30
CA LEU A 21 9.05 -5.16 22.00
C LEU A 21 7.62 -5.72 22.09
N ILE A 22 7.31 -6.51 23.10
CA ILE A 22 5.95 -7.07 23.29
C ILE A 22 4.93 -5.94 23.50
N ILE A 23 5.24 -4.95 24.33
CA ILE A 23 4.34 -3.82 24.59
C ILE A 23 4.07 -3.05 23.30
N VAL A 24 5.10 -2.67 22.56
CA VAL A 24 4.96 -1.80 21.39
C VAL A 24 4.41 -2.58 20.20
N PHE A 25 5.09 -3.62 19.75
CA PHE A 25 4.66 -4.37 18.57
C PHE A 25 3.39 -5.18 18.84
N GLY A 26 3.36 -5.94 19.96
CA GLY A 26 2.20 -6.72 20.35
C GLY A 26 0.97 -5.85 20.61
N GLY A 27 1.12 -4.78 21.37
CA GLY A 27 0.05 -3.82 21.64
C GLY A 27 -0.47 -3.14 20.37
N THR A 28 0.43 -2.64 19.52
CA THR A 28 0.06 -1.99 18.26
C THR A 28 -0.71 -2.96 17.34
N LEU A 29 -0.20 -4.18 17.16
CA LEU A 29 -0.87 -5.19 16.34
C LEU A 29 -2.25 -5.55 16.89
N MET A 30 -2.35 -5.78 18.20
CA MET A 30 -3.61 -6.13 18.85
C MET A 30 -4.67 -5.03 18.66
N VAL A 31 -4.33 -3.77 18.91
CA VAL A 31 -5.26 -2.64 18.73
C VAL A 31 -5.64 -2.47 17.25
N THR A 32 -4.70 -2.62 16.32
CA THR A 32 -4.98 -2.54 14.89
C THR A 32 -5.91 -3.67 14.45
N MET A 33 -5.70 -4.89 14.95
CA MET A 33 -6.59 -6.03 14.68
C MET A 33 -7.99 -5.86 15.26
N MET A 34 -8.13 -5.22 16.43
CA MET A 34 -9.45 -4.91 17.01
C MET A 34 -10.23 -3.88 16.18
N ARG A 35 -9.54 -2.99 15.48
CA ARG A 35 -10.15 -1.96 14.61
C ARG A 35 -10.54 -2.51 13.23
N SER A 36 -9.86 -3.53 12.73
CA SER A 36 -9.96 -3.99 11.34
C SER A 36 -10.46 -5.43 11.28
N SER A 37 -11.03 -5.84 10.12
CA SER A 37 -11.30 -7.27 9.92
C SER A 37 -9.99 -8.06 9.79
N MET A 38 -9.98 -9.32 10.23
CA MET A 38 -8.79 -10.17 10.13
C MET A 38 -8.34 -10.35 8.67
N SER A 39 -9.29 -10.42 7.73
CA SER A 39 -8.99 -10.56 6.30
C SER A 39 -8.30 -9.31 5.74
N ASP A 40 -8.75 -8.11 6.13
CA ASP A 40 -8.16 -6.85 5.70
C ASP A 40 -6.76 -6.68 6.28
N PHE A 41 -6.57 -7.05 7.56
CA PHE A 41 -5.27 -6.99 8.23
C PHE A 41 -4.22 -7.87 7.54
N VAL A 42 -4.54 -9.15 7.28
CA VAL A 42 -3.64 -10.06 6.56
C VAL A 42 -3.43 -9.59 5.11
N GLY A 43 -4.49 -9.11 4.47
CA GLY A 43 -4.46 -8.55 3.13
C GLY A 43 -3.52 -7.33 3.01
N ALA A 44 -3.52 -6.43 4.01
CA ALA A 44 -2.68 -5.23 4.02
C ALA A 44 -1.18 -5.55 4.01
N VAL A 45 -0.76 -6.60 4.71
CA VAL A 45 0.64 -7.07 4.68
C VAL A 45 1.01 -7.61 3.30
N GLY A 46 0.11 -8.39 2.67
CA GLY A 46 0.31 -8.93 1.33
C GLY A 46 0.36 -7.85 0.25
N VAL A 47 -0.53 -6.85 0.34
CA VAL A 47 -0.57 -5.70 -0.58
C VAL A 47 0.69 -4.85 -0.45
N ALA A 48 1.17 -4.60 0.78
CA ALA A 48 2.44 -3.90 1.00
C ALA A 48 3.60 -4.62 0.29
N GLY A 49 3.74 -5.94 0.46
CA GLY A 49 4.78 -6.72 -0.21
C GLY A 49 4.73 -6.61 -1.74
N ARG A 50 3.54 -6.71 -2.33
CA ARG A 50 3.33 -6.60 -3.78
C ARG A 50 3.63 -5.19 -4.32
N SER A 51 3.35 -4.15 -3.54
CA SER A 51 3.59 -2.77 -3.97
C SER A 51 5.08 -2.43 -4.14
N PHE A 52 5.96 -3.22 -3.52
CA PHE A 52 7.41 -3.09 -3.69
C PHE A 52 7.97 -3.92 -4.86
N GLY A 53 7.26 -4.97 -5.29
CA GLY A 53 7.77 -5.95 -6.25
C GLY A 53 7.32 -5.76 -7.71
N ASN A 54 6.15 -5.16 -7.95
CA ASN A 54 5.56 -5.08 -9.30
C ASN A 54 5.46 -3.62 -9.74
N PRO A 55 6.31 -3.14 -10.65
CA PRO A 55 6.17 -1.80 -11.23
C PRO A 55 4.87 -1.73 -12.05
N LEU A 56 4.18 -0.60 -11.97
CA LEU A 56 3.05 -0.28 -12.85
C LEU A 56 3.56 -0.02 -14.27
N GLU A 57 2.73 -0.31 -15.25
CA GLU A 57 2.98 0.07 -16.63
C GLU A 57 3.01 1.60 -16.74
N LYS A 58 4.00 2.12 -17.45
CA LYS A 58 4.14 3.57 -17.61
C LYS A 58 3.06 4.11 -18.54
N PRO A 59 2.52 5.32 -18.30
CA PRO A 59 1.51 5.93 -19.17
C PRO A 59 1.93 6.00 -20.64
N GLU A 60 3.21 6.27 -20.91
CA GLU A 60 3.75 6.36 -22.27
C GLU A 60 3.61 5.02 -23.01
N ALA A 61 3.93 3.91 -22.33
CA ALA A 61 3.82 2.57 -22.91
C ALA A 61 2.34 2.17 -23.16
N LEU A 62 1.42 2.63 -22.29
CA LEU A 62 -0.01 2.46 -22.51
C LEU A 62 -0.49 3.23 -23.75
N ILE A 63 -0.05 4.47 -23.91
CA ILE A 63 -0.40 5.29 -25.09
C ILE A 63 0.08 4.63 -26.39
N GLU A 64 1.33 4.15 -26.42
CA GLU A 64 1.87 3.44 -27.59
C GLU A 64 1.02 2.20 -27.95
N LYS A 65 0.62 1.41 -26.95
CA LYS A 65 -0.29 0.27 -27.13
C LYS A 65 -1.65 0.72 -27.72
N PHE A 66 -2.22 1.81 -27.20
CA PHE A 66 -3.51 2.28 -27.67
C PHE A 66 -3.46 2.81 -29.10
N VAL A 67 -2.37 3.44 -29.52
CA VAL A 67 -2.16 3.83 -30.91
C VAL A 67 -2.17 2.59 -31.80
N GLU A 68 -1.45 1.53 -31.43
CA GLU A 68 -1.44 0.26 -32.18
C GLU A 68 -2.84 -0.35 -32.24
N TYR A 69 -3.57 -0.40 -31.11
CA TYR A 69 -4.92 -0.98 -31.06
C TYR A 69 -5.92 -0.15 -31.87
N ALA A 70 -5.83 1.17 -31.81
CA ALA A 70 -6.70 2.04 -32.60
C ALA A 70 -6.44 1.92 -34.11
N GLU A 71 -5.19 1.72 -34.53
CA GLU A 71 -4.86 1.43 -35.93
C GLU A 71 -5.43 0.07 -36.39
N LEU A 72 -5.34 -0.95 -35.53
CA LEU A 72 -5.88 -2.28 -35.78
C LEU A 72 -7.40 -2.24 -35.92
N VAL A 73 -8.09 -1.58 -34.99
CA VAL A 73 -9.53 -1.39 -35.01
C VAL A 73 -10.00 -0.66 -36.28
N ARG A 74 -9.25 0.35 -36.71
CA ARG A 74 -9.59 1.10 -37.93
C ARG A 74 -9.45 0.29 -39.21
N LYS A 75 -8.51 -0.67 -39.26
CA LYS A 75 -8.26 -1.53 -40.44
C LYS A 75 -9.22 -2.72 -40.49
N ASP A 76 -9.34 -3.43 -39.39
CA ASP A 76 -9.91 -4.77 -39.33
C ASP A 76 -11.16 -4.86 -38.42
N GLY A 77 -11.55 -3.74 -37.81
CA GLY A 77 -12.70 -3.66 -36.89
C GLY A 77 -12.38 -4.12 -35.46
N MET A 78 -13.38 -3.97 -34.57
CA MET A 78 -13.21 -4.27 -33.12
C MET A 78 -12.86 -5.74 -32.85
N ILE A 79 -13.32 -6.67 -33.68
CA ILE A 79 -13.06 -8.11 -33.54
C ILE A 79 -11.56 -8.42 -33.63
N ALA A 80 -10.80 -7.62 -34.36
CA ALA A 80 -9.34 -7.81 -34.46
C ALA A 80 -8.60 -7.69 -33.14
N LEU A 81 -9.19 -7.02 -32.14
CA LEU A 81 -8.63 -6.93 -30.78
C LEU A 81 -8.63 -8.27 -30.02
N GLU A 82 -9.38 -9.29 -30.45
CA GLU A 82 -9.47 -10.58 -29.77
C GLU A 82 -8.09 -11.25 -29.59
N SER A 83 -7.22 -11.12 -30.58
CA SER A 83 -5.85 -11.60 -30.50
C SER A 83 -5.04 -10.90 -29.40
N LYS A 84 -5.27 -9.61 -29.20
CA LYS A 84 -4.59 -8.78 -28.20
C LYS A 84 -5.11 -9.01 -26.78
N VAL A 85 -6.39 -9.35 -26.64
CA VAL A 85 -7.01 -9.72 -25.35
C VAL A 85 -6.26 -10.88 -24.69
N SER A 86 -5.91 -11.90 -25.46
CA SER A 86 -5.21 -13.09 -24.92
C SER A 86 -3.77 -12.83 -24.49
N GLU A 87 -3.11 -11.81 -25.06
CA GLU A 87 -1.74 -11.42 -24.75
C GLU A 87 -1.64 -10.38 -23.61
N GLU A 88 -2.75 -9.70 -23.31
CA GLU A 88 -2.73 -8.59 -22.34
C GLU A 88 -2.63 -9.08 -20.91
N LYS A 89 -1.69 -8.50 -20.16
CA LYS A 89 -1.41 -8.82 -18.75
C LYS A 89 -2.14 -7.90 -17.77
N ASN A 90 -2.54 -6.72 -18.22
CA ASN A 90 -3.29 -5.80 -17.41
C ASN A 90 -4.77 -6.21 -17.39
N GLU A 91 -5.24 -6.75 -16.28
CA GLU A 91 -6.59 -7.27 -16.13
C GLU A 91 -7.69 -6.23 -16.40
N TYR A 92 -7.43 -4.96 -16.04
CA TYR A 92 -8.39 -3.87 -16.30
C TYR A 92 -8.50 -3.57 -17.78
N LEU A 93 -7.38 -3.44 -18.48
CA LEU A 93 -7.33 -3.24 -19.92
C LEU A 93 -7.92 -4.45 -20.66
N LYS A 94 -7.53 -5.67 -20.28
CA LYS A 94 -8.05 -6.91 -20.84
C LYS A 94 -9.58 -6.95 -20.79
N ARG A 95 -10.16 -6.67 -19.63
CA ARG A 95 -11.61 -6.63 -19.44
C ARG A 95 -12.28 -5.56 -20.30
N GLY A 96 -11.64 -4.40 -20.46
CA GLY A 96 -12.11 -3.35 -21.37
C GLY A 96 -12.12 -3.80 -22.82
N LEU A 97 -11.04 -4.43 -23.29
CA LEU A 97 -10.93 -4.97 -24.65
C LEU A 97 -11.96 -6.08 -24.90
N GLU A 98 -12.17 -7.00 -23.94
CA GLU A 98 -13.21 -8.04 -24.04
C GLU A 98 -14.59 -7.43 -24.27
N MET A 99 -14.95 -6.39 -23.51
CA MET A 99 -16.23 -5.70 -23.69
C MET A 99 -16.36 -5.03 -25.06
N LEU A 100 -15.26 -4.50 -25.63
CA LEU A 100 -15.25 -3.92 -26.98
C LEU A 100 -15.46 -5.01 -28.04
N VAL A 101 -14.76 -6.14 -27.94
CA VAL A 101 -14.90 -7.30 -28.85
C VAL A 101 -16.32 -7.86 -28.79
N ASP A 102 -16.92 -7.92 -27.59
CA ASP A 102 -18.32 -8.35 -27.38
C ASP A 102 -19.35 -7.35 -27.93
N GLY A 103 -18.93 -6.20 -28.44
CA GLY A 103 -19.84 -5.18 -29.00
C GLY A 103 -20.68 -4.46 -27.93
N LYS A 104 -20.22 -4.37 -26.69
CA LYS A 104 -20.93 -3.60 -25.66
C LYS A 104 -20.89 -2.12 -25.99
N ASP A 105 -21.98 -1.42 -25.66
CA ASP A 105 -22.06 0.03 -25.88
C ASP A 105 -21.13 0.81 -24.93
N LYS A 106 -20.78 2.03 -25.33
CA LYS A 106 -19.87 2.92 -24.61
C LYS A 106 -20.34 3.22 -23.19
N GLY A 107 -21.65 3.39 -23.00
CA GLY A 107 -22.23 3.66 -21.68
C GLY A 107 -22.03 2.48 -20.73
N TYR A 108 -22.23 1.27 -21.22
CA TYR A 108 -22.00 0.04 -20.45
C TYR A 108 -20.52 -0.12 -20.08
N VAL A 109 -19.61 0.00 -21.07
CA VAL A 109 -18.15 -0.12 -20.84
C VAL A 109 -17.68 0.91 -19.81
N SER A 110 -18.05 2.18 -19.98
CA SER A 110 -17.69 3.25 -19.06
C SER A 110 -18.20 2.98 -17.64
N THR A 111 -19.46 2.56 -17.49
CA THR A 111 -20.05 2.29 -16.19
C THR A 111 -19.35 1.13 -15.47
N GLN A 112 -19.05 0.04 -16.18
CA GLN A 112 -18.41 -1.13 -15.58
C GLN A 112 -16.97 -0.83 -15.19
N LEU A 113 -16.17 -0.20 -16.05
CA LEU A 113 -14.77 0.12 -15.77
C LEU A 113 -14.64 1.18 -14.68
N THR A 114 -15.51 2.19 -14.65
CA THR A 114 -15.53 3.15 -13.52
C THR A 114 -15.80 2.45 -12.21
N LYS A 115 -16.76 1.53 -12.18
CA LYS A 115 -17.08 0.75 -10.98
C LYS A 115 -15.93 -0.15 -10.54
N ASP A 116 -15.21 -0.75 -11.47
CA ASP A 116 -14.02 -1.56 -11.16
C ASP A 116 -12.91 -0.69 -10.55
N THR A 117 -12.73 0.55 -11.06
CA THR A 117 -11.79 1.51 -10.48
C THR A 117 -12.20 1.93 -9.08
N GLU A 118 -13.48 2.22 -8.83
CA GLU A 118 -13.98 2.54 -7.48
C GLU A 118 -13.73 1.41 -6.48
N ILE A 119 -14.01 0.17 -6.86
CA ILE A 119 -13.77 -1.02 -6.02
C ILE A 119 -12.27 -1.19 -5.73
N MET A 120 -11.43 -0.97 -6.74
CA MET A 120 -9.97 -1.00 -6.59
C MET A 120 -9.49 0.05 -5.59
N VAL A 121 -9.96 1.29 -5.70
CA VAL A 121 -9.63 2.41 -4.80
C VAL A 121 -10.02 2.06 -3.36
N ILE A 122 -11.27 1.65 -3.12
CA ILE A 122 -11.75 1.26 -1.77
C ILE A 122 -10.87 0.16 -1.16
N ARG A 123 -10.48 -0.82 -1.96
CA ARG A 123 -9.61 -1.91 -1.49
C ARG A 123 -8.21 -1.41 -1.11
N HIS A 124 -7.63 -0.51 -1.91
CA HIS A 124 -6.30 0.06 -1.64
C HIS A 124 -6.32 1.01 -0.44
N GLU A 125 -7.38 1.82 -0.28
CA GLU A 125 -7.57 2.68 0.88
C GLU A 125 -7.62 1.87 2.16
N ARG A 126 -8.40 0.78 2.21
CA ARG A 126 -8.44 -0.11 3.38
C ARG A 126 -7.06 -0.65 3.75
N GLY A 127 -6.26 -1.05 2.76
CA GLY A 127 -4.88 -1.49 2.99
C GLY A 127 -3.99 -0.38 3.55
N ALA A 128 -4.08 0.83 2.99
CA ALA A 128 -3.32 1.99 3.46
C ALA A 128 -3.75 2.44 4.87
N ASP A 129 -5.05 2.35 5.20
CA ASP A 129 -5.60 2.72 6.51
C ASP A 129 -5.10 1.81 7.64
N ILE A 130 -4.86 0.54 7.36
CA ILE A 130 -4.25 -0.38 8.33
C ILE A 130 -2.83 0.05 8.67
N TRP A 131 -2.04 0.42 7.66
CA TRP A 131 -0.68 0.94 7.87
C TRP A 131 -0.69 2.30 8.56
N SER A 132 -1.69 3.15 8.28
CA SER A 132 -1.91 4.39 9.04
C SER A 132 -2.16 4.10 10.51
N ALA A 133 -3.06 3.16 10.81
CA ALA A 133 -3.39 2.77 12.18
C ALA A 133 -2.17 2.24 12.94
N ILE A 134 -1.32 1.40 12.30
CA ILE A 134 -0.05 0.95 12.89
C ILE A 134 0.86 2.14 13.19
N GLY A 135 0.92 3.12 12.30
CA GLY A 135 1.69 4.35 12.48
C GLY A 135 1.19 5.21 13.65
N ASP A 136 -0.13 5.32 13.80
CA ASP A 136 -0.74 6.11 14.88
C ASP A 136 -0.63 5.41 16.25
N PHE A 137 -0.87 4.09 16.29
CA PHE A 137 -0.84 3.33 17.53
C PHE A 137 0.57 2.98 18.02
N GLY A 138 1.55 2.90 17.12
CA GLY A 138 2.94 2.62 17.49
C GLY A 138 3.49 3.55 18.56
N PRO A 139 3.51 4.88 18.36
CA PRO A 139 3.93 5.85 19.36
C PRO A 139 3.04 5.86 20.62
N ALA A 140 1.72 5.64 20.45
CA ALA A 140 0.80 5.56 21.59
C ALA A 140 1.15 4.38 22.52
N MET A 141 1.43 3.20 21.95
CA MET A 141 1.90 2.04 22.71
C MET A 141 3.30 2.29 23.30
N GLY A 142 4.15 3.02 22.59
CA GLY A 142 5.44 3.48 23.11
C GLY A 142 5.28 4.34 24.37
N MET A 143 4.36 5.28 24.36
CA MET A 143 4.07 6.14 25.52
C MET A 143 3.49 5.34 26.69
N ILE A 144 2.58 4.40 26.44
CA ILE A 144 2.07 3.48 27.46
C ILE A 144 3.23 2.69 28.09
N GLY A 145 4.13 2.15 27.27
CA GLY A 145 5.30 1.44 27.76
C GLY A 145 6.25 2.31 28.59
N THR A 146 6.38 3.60 28.25
CA THR A 146 7.13 4.56 29.06
C THR A 146 6.53 4.69 30.47
N LEU A 147 5.20 4.85 30.56
CA LEU A 147 4.51 4.95 31.85
C LEU A 147 4.65 3.66 32.68
N VAL A 148 4.55 2.50 32.03
CA VAL A 148 4.78 1.19 32.68
C VAL A 148 6.19 1.10 33.25
N GLY A 149 7.21 1.47 32.48
CA GLY A 149 8.61 1.47 32.93
C GLY A 149 8.85 2.43 34.08
N LEU A 150 8.26 3.64 34.05
CA LEU A 150 8.37 4.60 35.14
C LEU A 150 7.66 4.12 36.42
N VAL A 151 6.49 3.52 36.32
CA VAL A 151 5.80 2.93 37.48
C VAL A 151 6.63 1.80 38.09
N GLN A 152 7.22 0.93 37.26
CA GLN A 152 8.13 -0.12 37.76
C GLN A 152 9.37 0.45 38.44
N MET A 153 9.93 1.52 37.90
CA MET A 153 11.07 2.22 38.49
C MET A 153 10.72 2.79 39.88
N LEU A 154 9.58 3.47 40.00
CA LEU A 154 9.12 4.06 41.26
C LEU A 154 8.78 3.01 42.32
N ALA A 155 8.18 1.89 41.92
CA ALA A 155 7.83 0.79 42.79
C ALA A 155 9.08 0.14 43.43
N ASN A 156 10.22 0.21 42.74
CA ASN A 156 11.46 -0.44 43.16
C ASN A 156 12.58 0.55 43.54
N MET A 157 12.24 1.77 43.91
CA MET A 157 13.22 2.84 44.22
C MET A 157 14.20 2.49 45.38
N SER A 158 13.81 1.56 46.24
CA SER A 158 14.67 1.08 47.34
C SER A 158 15.82 0.18 46.86
N ASP A 159 15.75 -0.40 45.66
CA ASP A 159 16.81 -1.20 45.05
C ASP A 159 17.43 -0.51 43.83
N PRO A 160 18.62 0.11 43.98
CA PRO A 160 19.29 0.81 42.87
C PRO A 160 19.58 -0.06 41.65
N LYS A 161 19.68 -1.40 41.80
CA LYS A 161 19.95 -2.32 40.69
C LYS A 161 18.74 -2.51 39.76
N SER A 162 17.53 -2.27 40.26
CA SER A 162 16.28 -2.41 39.50
C SER A 162 15.93 -1.16 38.70
N ILE A 163 16.46 0.00 39.03
CA ILE A 163 16.19 1.30 38.38
C ILE A 163 16.62 1.28 36.92
N GLY A 164 17.82 0.78 36.63
CA GLY A 164 18.38 0.75 35.28
C GLY A 164 17.52 -0.05 34.29
N PRO A 165 17.14 -1.30 34.56
CA PRO A 165 16.27 -2.09 33.69
C PRO A 165 14.90 -1.46 33.47
N ALA A 166 14.26 -0.90 34.49
CA ALA A 166 12.96 -0.24 34.37
C ALA A 166 13.04 1.04 33.50
N MET A 167 14.12 1.81 33.65
CA MET A 167 14.38 2.97 32.82
C MET A 167 14.66 2.60 31.36
N ALA A 168 15.34 1.48 31.11
CA ALA A 168 15.56 0.96 29.77
C ALA A 168 14.24 0.60 29.10
N VAL A 169 13.28 -0.03 29.80
CA VAL A 169 11.93 -0.30 29.25
C VAL A 169 11.27 1.01 28.86
N ALA A 170 11.27 2.03 29.72
CA ALA A 170 10.63 3.31 29.41
C ALA A 170 11.21 3.99 28.16
N LEU A 171 12.53 4.01 28.01
CA LEU A 171 13.18 4.67 26.86
C LEU A 171 13.03 3.87 25.57
N LEU A 172 13.21 2.55 25.63
CA LEU A 172 13.16 1.70 24.44
C LEU A 172 11.76 1.55 23.87
N THR A 173 10.71 1.57 24.68
CA THR A 173 9.33 1.55 24.17
C THR A 173 9.03 2.78 23.34
N THR A 174 9.45 3.96 23.76
CA THR A 174 9.29 5.19 22.98
C THR A 174 10.08 5.13 21.68
N LEU A 175 11.33 4.66 21.73
CA LEU A 175 12.16 4.47 20.54
C LEU A 175 11.51 3.51 19.53
N TYR A 176 11.05 2.36 19.99
CA TYR A 176 10.41 1.37 19.12
C TYR A 176 9.10 1.87 18.52
N GLY A 177 8.29 2.58 19.30
CA GLY A 177 7.05 3.19 18.82
C GLY A 177 7.30 4.20 17.71
N ALA A 178 8.25 5.10 17.93
CA ALA A 178 8.65 6.09 16.93
C ALA A 178 9.27 5.45 15.68
N PHE A 179 10.09 4.42 15.84
CA PHE A 179 10.69 3.68 14.72
C PHE A 179 9.62 2.95 13.91
N LEU A 180 8.72 2.22 14.54
CA LEU A 180 7.64 1.51 13.89
C LEU A 180 6.78 2.45 13.05
N ALA A 181 6.42 3.61 13.59
CA ALA A 181 5.59 4.59 12.90
C ALA A 181 6.32 5.25 11.71
N ASN A 182 7.46 5.88 11.98
CA ASN A 182 8.09 6.80 11.02
C ASN A 182 9.00 6.10 10.01
N VAL A 183 9.55 4.93 10.35
CA VAL A 183 10.47 4.21 9.46
C VAL A 183 9.77 3.08 8.72
N ILE A 184 8.69 2.52 9.27
CA ILE A 184 8.00 1.37 8.68
C ILE A 184 6.60 1.75 8.20
N ALA A 185 5.70 2.12 9.13
CA ALA A 185 4.27 2.19 8.83
C ALA A 185 3.90 3.34 7.89
N PHE A 186 4.29 4.58 8.20
CA PHE A 186 3.96 5.74 7.36
C PHE A 186 4.61 5.70 5.98
N PRO A 187 5.88 5.29 5.78
CA PRO A 187 6.44 5.13 4.44
C PRO A 187 5.71 4.09 3.59
N ILE A 188 5.28 2.97 4.19
CA ILE A 188 4.49 1.95 3.49
C ILE A 188 3.12 2.52 3.12
N GLN A 189 2.42 3.17 4.05
CA GLN A 189 1.14 3.83 3.80
C GLN A 189 1.23 4.83 2.64
N GLN A 190 2.24 5.70 2.66
CA GLN A 190 2.44 6.70 1.60
C GLN A 190 2.68 6.05 0.24
N LYS A 191 3.50 5.00 0.19
CA LYS A 191 3.75 4.25 -1.04
C LYS A 191 2.49 3.58 -1.58
N LEU A 192 1.64 3.02 -0.71
CA LEU A 192 0.36 2.44 -1.11
C LEU A 192 -0.59 3.50 -1.68
N LYS A 193 -0.68 4.68 -1.05
CA LYS A 193 -1.48 5.79 -1.54
C LYS A 193 -0.99 6.31 -2.89
N GLN A 194 0.33 6.47 -3.05
CA GLN A 194 0.89 6.91 -4.32
C GLN A 194 0.57 5.90 -5.43
N ARG A 195 0.76 4.62 -5.17
CA ARG A 195 0.45 3.57 -6.14
C ARG A 195 -1.03 3.56 -6.53
N MET A 196 -1.94 3.75 -5.57
CA MET A 196 -3.37 3.86 -5.84
C MET A 196 -3.69 5.02 -6.79
N VAL A 197 -3.05 6.19 -6.59
CA VAL A 197 -3.21 7.34 -7.48
C VAL A 197 -2.70 7.01 -8.88
N ASP A 198 -1.52 6.41 -9.00
CA ASP A 198 -0.92 6.05 -10.28
C ASP A 198 -1.77 5.01 -11.03
N GLU A 199 -2.31 4.00 -10.32
CA GLU A 199 -3.23 3.00 -10.90
C GLU A 199 -4.55 3.66 -11.36
N THR A 200 -5.09 4.60 -10.60
CA THR A 200 -6.31 5.34 -10.97
C THR A 200 -6.09 6.15 -12.24
N LEU A 201 -4.98 6.88 -12.34
CA LEU A 201 -4.63 7.64 -13.54
C LEU A 201 -4.47 6.73 -14.77
N ASN A 202 -3.82 5.58 -14.61
CA ASN A 202 -3.70 4.60 -15.70
C ASN A 202 -5.08 4.06 -16.12
N ASN A 203 -5.97 3.77 -15.17
CA ASN A 203 -7.32 3.31 -15.46
C ASN A 203 -8.16 4.37 -16.19
N GLU A 204 -8.05 5.64 -15.80
CA GLU A 204 -8.70 6.75 -16.50
C GLU A 204 -8.18 6.91 -17.95
N LEU A 205 -6.87 6.77 -18.14
CA LEU A 205 -6.25 6.80 -19.46
C LEU A 205 -6.76 5.63 -20.32
N ILE A 206 -6.80 4.42 -19.77
CA ILE A 206 -7.34 3.22 -20.43
C ILE A 206 -8.79 3.44 -20.82
N LEU A 207 -9.64 3.89 -19.90
CA LEU A 207 -11.05 4.15 -20.16
C LEU A 207 -11.25 5.19 -21.26
N THR A 208 -10.48 6.27 -21.23
CA THR A 208 -10.53 7.32 -22.25
C THR A 208 -10.14 6.79 -23.62
N ALA A 209 -9.08 5.99 -23.69
CA ALA A 209 -8.63 5.40 -24.95
C ALA A 209 -9.62 4.37 -25.53
N LEU A 210 -10.23 3.53 -24.68
CA LEU A 210 -11.27 2.58 -25.08
C LEU A 210 -12.50 3.31 -25.66
N ASN A 211 -12.96 4.37 -24.97
CA ASN A 211 -14.06 5.22 -25.45
C ASN A 211 -13.73 5.90 -26.78
N PHE A 212 -12.49 6.38 -26.93
CA PHE A 212 -12.02 7.00 -28.17
C PHE A 212 -12.01 6.01 -29.34
N MET A 213 -11.60 4.77 -29.11
CA MET A 213 -11.64 3.72 -30.13
C MET A 213 -13.08 3.38 -30.54
N GLN A 214 -14.04 3.33 -29.60
CA GLN A 214 -15.46 3.11 -29.91
C GLN A 214 -16.07 4.23 -30.73
N ASP A 215 -15.64 5.47 -30.51
CA ASP A 215 -16.09 6.63 -31.31
C ASP A 215 -15.45 6.67 -32.71
N GLY A 216 -14.59 5.72 -33.08
CA GLY A 216 -13.86 5.71 -34.35
C GLY A 216 -12.82 6.81 -34.48
N GLY A 217 -12.27 7.25 -33.36
CA GLY A 217 -11.29 8.34 -33.28
C GLY A 217 -10.02 8.12 -34.11
N ASN A 218 -9.38 9.20 -34.51
CA ASN A 218 -8.16 9.13 -35.32
C ASN A 218 -6.95 8.79 -34.40
N PRO A 219 -6.23 7.66 -34.62
CA PRO A 219 -5.09 7.25 -33.81
C PRO A 219 -3.99 8.31 -33.59
N ARG A 220 -3.90 9.30 -34.49
CA ARG A 220 -2.90 10.39 -34.38
C ARG A 220 -3.26 11.47 -33.35
N VAL A 221 -4.42 11.39 -32.75
CA VAL A 221 -4.93 12.37 -31.77
C VAL A 221 -4.89 11.81 -30.33
N LEU A 222 -4.66 10.52 -30.17
CA LEU A 222 -4.34 9.86 -28.91
C LEU A 222 -2.93 10.20 -28.46
#